data_ab371f5e6c17a0e9ac7abbb71124d258
#
_entry.id   ab371f5e6c17a0e9ac7abbb71124d258
#
_cell.length_a   1.000
_cell.length_b   1.000
_cell.length_c   1.000
_cell.angle_alpha   90.00
_cell.angle_beta   90.00
_cell.angle_gamma   90.00
#
_symmetry.space_group_name_H-M   'P 1'
#
loop_
_entity.id
_entity.type
_entity.pdbx_description
1 polymer ?
#
loop_
_entity_poly.entity_id
_entity_poly.type
_entity_poly.pdbx_seq_one_letter_code
_entity_poly.pdbx_strand_id
1 'polypeptide(L)'
;MAGNLDQILESTTPERLATGFEFTEGPLWHRDGFWLFGDLPNNRIHRLTPGSQPEVFRGDTGRANGTTFDLQGRLIMCEGNNRQVTRMETDGSVTPIAQNLDGKRLNSPNDVVGHSSGCIYFTNPGGRIPAKTKPVCRRKNGGRSASIS
;
A
#
# COMPACT_ATOMS: atom_id res chain seq x y z
N MET A 1 0.09 -23.37 -20.75
CA MET A 1 0.48 -24.38 -19.73
C MET A 1 0.18 -23.76 -18.37
N ALA A 2 -0.74 -24.36 -17.61
CA ALA A 2 -0.98 -23.93 -16.23
C ALA A 2 0.29 -24.27 -15.43
N GLY A 3 0.91 -23.28 -14.81
CA GLY A 3 2.04 -23.50 -13.92
C GLY A 3 1.59 -24.37 -12.75
N ASN A 4 2.40 -25.36 -12.39
CA ASN A 4 2.10 -26.21 -11.25
C ASN A 4 2.37 -25.39 -9.96
N LEU A 5 1.33 -25.13 -9.18
CA LEU A 5 1.43 -24.40 -7.92
C LEU A 5 2.41 -25.05 -6.93
N ASP A 6 2.57 -26.38 -6.99
CA ASP A 6 3.52 -27.12 -6.13
C ASP A 6 4.98 -26.71 -6.35
N GLN A 7 5.28 -25.97 -7.43
CA GLN A 7 6.62 -25.43 -7.69
C GLN A 7 6.90 -24.12 -6.94
N ILE A 8 5.88 -23.46 -6.43
CA ILE A 8 5.98 -22.15 -5.76
C ILE A 8 5.42 -22.15 -4.34
N LEU A 9 4.73 -23.21 -3.94
CA LEU A 9 4.17 -23.37 -2.60
C LEU A 9 4.94 -24.44 -1.83
N GLU A 10 5.38 -24.12 -0.63
CA GLU A 10 5.95 -25.12 0.30
C GLU A 10 4.86 -26.04 0.87
N SER A 11 3.63 -25.55 0.96
CA SER A 11 2.45 -26.29 1.39
C SER A 11 1.20 -25.73 0.74
N THR A 12 0.22 -26.58 0.44
CA THR A 12 -1.13 -26.20 0.01
C THR A 12 -2.07 -25.88 1.19
N THR A 13 -1.62 -26.17 2.42
CA THR A 13 -2.40 -25.87 3.64
C THR A 13 -1.99 -24.50 4.16
N PRO A 14 -2.93 -23.54 4.27
CA PRO A 14 -2.65 -22.22 4.84
C PRO A 14 -2.22 -22.33 6.30
N GLU A 15 -1.18 -21.61 6.67
CA GLU A 15 -0.75 -21.46 8.06
C GLU A 15 -1.30 -20.17 8.65
N ARG A 16 -1.85 -20.25 9.86
CA ARG A 16 -2.29 -19.07 10.60
C ARG A 16 -1.13 -18.49 11.40
N LEU A 17 -0.60 -17.37 10.96
CA LEU A 17 0.56 -16.74 11.60
C LEU A 17 0.18 -15.89 12.82
N ALA A 18 -1.03 -15.28 12.85
CA ALA A 18 -1.46 -14.43 13.94
C ALA A 18 -3.00 -14.29 13.99
N THR A 19 -3.52 -13.76 15.08
CA THR A 19 -4.94 -13.48 15.32
C THR A 19 -5.10 -12.19 16.16
N GLY A 20 -6.36 -11.77 16.39
CA GLY A 20 -6.67 -10.62 17.24
C GLY A 20 -6.82 -9.30 16.45
N PHE A 21 -7.03 -9.39 15.16
CA PHE A 21 -7.32 -8.25 14.27
C PHE A 21 -8.80 -8.23 13.90
N GLU A 22 -9.30 -7.06 13.54
CA GLU A 22 -10.69 -6.88 13.15
C GLU A 22 -10.90 -7.08 11.64
N PHE A 23 -10.11 -6.40 10.81
CA PHE A 23 -10.12 -6.57 9.35
C PHE A 23 -8.76 -6.22 8.76
N THR A 24 -8.05 -7.23 8.27
CA THR A 24 -6.68 -7.07 7.78
C THR A 24 -6.62 -6.94 6.26
N GLU A 25 -5.77 -6.03 5.77
CA GLU A 25 -5.56 -5.72 4.37
C GLU A 25 -4.12 -5.32 4.06
N GLY A 26 -3.79 -5.29 2.77
CA GLY A 26 -2.52 -4.78 2.26
C GLY A 26 -1.29 -5.51 2.79
N PRO A 27 -1.25 -6.86 2.79
CA PRO A 27 -0.09 -7.58 3.27
C PRO A 27 1.13 -7.30 2.38
N LEU A 28 2.24 -6.93 3.02
CA LEU A 28 3.46 -6.55 2.34
C LEU A 28 4.67 -7.17 3.03
N TRP A 29 5.45 -7.97 2.27
CA TRP A 29 6.69 -8.54 2.77
C TRP A 29 7.83 -7.53 2.70
N HIS A 30 8.53 -7.32 3.81
CA HIS A 30 9.73 -6.50 3.85
C HIS A 30 10.98 -7.38 3.67
N ARG A 31 11.96 -6.88 2.90
CA ARG A 31 13.21 -7.60 2.62
C ARG A 31 14.01 -7.99 3.86
N ASP A 32 13.78 -7.32 4.98
CA ASP A 32 14.43 -7.62 6.26
C ASP A 32 13.70 -8.74 7.04
N GLY A 33 12.78 -9.47 6.40
CA GLY A 33 12.20 -10.70 6.93
C GLY A 33 10.98 -10.51 7.84
N PHE A 34 10.12 -9.53 7.58
CA PHE A 34 8.87 -9.34 8.31
C PHE A 34 7.72 -8.94 7.38
N TRP A 35 6.49 -9.13 7.84
CA TRP A 35 5.27 -8.65 7.20
C TRP A 35 4.85 -7.29 7.76
N LEU A 36 4.33 -6.44 6.88
CA LEU A 36 3.46 -5.32 7.25
C LEU A 36 2.06 -5.61 6.74
N PHE A 37 1.04 -5.23 7.50
CA PHE A 37 -0.37 -5.31 7.08
C PHE A 37 -1.21 -4.31 7.87
N GLY A 38 -2.27 -3.81 7.25
CA GLY A 38 -3.23 -2.92 7.89
C GLY A 38 -4.25 -3.69 8.71
N ASP A 39 -4.68 -3.12 9.84
CA ASP A 39 -5.93 -3.45 10.52
C ASP A 39 -6.80 -2.20 10.45
N LEU A 40 -7.67 -2.17 9.43
CA LEU A 40 -8.35 -0.96 9.00
C LEU A 40 -9.27 -0.36 10.05
N PRO A 41 -10.17 -1.12 10.70
CA PRO A 41 -11.06 -0.55 11.71
C PRO A 41 -10.30 0.01 12.89
N ASN A 42 -9.18 -0.62 13.28
CA ASN A 42 -8.31 -0.18 14.36
C ASN A 42 -7.33 0.92 13.96
N ASN A 43 -7.36 1.34 12.68
CA ASN A 43 -6.55 2.44 12.14
C ASN A 43 -5.04 2.27 12.37
N ARG A 44 -4.53 1.02 12.17
CA ARG A 44 -3.17 0.62 12.48
C ARG A 44 -2.53 -0.15 11.32
N ILE A 45 -1.22 -0.06 11.23
CA ILE A 45 -0.39 -1.02 10.49
C ILE A 45 0.38 -1.83 11.53
N HIS A 46 0.38 -3.13 11.37
CA HIS A 46 1.11 -4.08 12.20
C HIS A 46 2.37 -4.56 11.48
N ARG A 47 3.38 -4.89 12.28
CA ARG A 47 4.55 -5.64 11.87
C ARG A 47 4.49 -7.03 12.48
N LEU A 48 4.76 -8.04 11.68
CA LEU A 48 4.86 -9.43 12.12
C LEU A 48 6.16 -10.04 11.62
N THR A 49 7.08 -10.28 12.52
CA THR A 49 8.26 -11.10 12.25
C THR A 49 7.89 -12.56 12.48
N PRO A 50 8.21 -13.50 11.54
CA PRO A 50 7.93 -14.91 11.72
C PRO A 50 8.41 -15.44 13.08
N GLY A 51 7.54 -16.18 13.76
CA GLY A 51 7.82 -16.70 15.11
C GLY A 51 7.65 -15.71 16.28
N SER A 52 7.27 -14.46 16.01
CA SER A 52 7.07 -13.42 17.02
C SER A 52 5.58 -13.05 17.15
N GLN A 53 5.24 -12.31 18.20
CA GLN A 53 3.92 -11.67 18.31
C GLN A 53 3.86 -10.42 17.42
N PRO A 54 2.69 -10.11 16.83
CA PRO A 54 2.50 -8.89 16.07
C PRO A 54 2.70 -7.65 16.96
N GLU A 55 3.33 -6.63 16.41
CA GLU A 55 3.49 -5.33 17.06
C GLU A 55 2.85 -4.21 16.24
N VAL A 56 2.44 -3.13 16.87
CA VAL A 56 1.95 -1.94 16.15
C VAL A 56 3.16 -1.22 15.55
N PHE A 57 3.25 -1.25 14.24
CA PHE A 57 4.27 -0.52 13.48
C PHE A 57 3.92 0.97 13.36
N ARG A 58 2.63 1.27 13.12
CA ARG A 58 2.13 2.63 12.97
C ARG A 58 0.66 2.74 13.36
N GLY A 59 0.29 3.78 14.12
CA GLY A 59 -1.08 4.24 14.35
C GLY A 59 -1.47 5.39 13.42
N ASP A 60 -2.73 5.81 13.51
CA ASP A 60 -3.29 6.96 12.77
C ASP A 60 -3.00 6.91 11.26
N THR A 61 -3.29 5.77 10.68
CA THR A 61 -2.96 5.45 9.29
C THR A 61 -3.99 5.94 8.27
N GLY A 62 -5.05 6.63 8.72
CA GLY A 62 -6.16 7.03 7.84
C GLY A 62 -6.89 5.83 7.23
N ARG A 63 -6.93 4.70 7.96
CA ARG A 63 -7.41 3.40 7.48
C ARG A 63 -6.65 2.97 6.23
N ALA A 64 -5.32 2.91 6.36
CA ALA A 64 -4.46 2.44 5.27
C ALA A 64 -4.85 1.03 4.85
N ASN A 65 -5.15 0.87 3.56
CA ASN A 65 -5.54 -0.37 2.92
C ASN A 65 -4.35 -0.96 2.15
N GLY A 66 -4.27 -0.77 0.84
CA GLY A 66 -3.14 -1.25 0.06
C GLY A 66 -1.82 -0.58 0.43
N THR A 67 -0.76 -1.37 0.46
CA THR A 67 0.60 -0.92 0.76
C THR A 67 1.61 -1.47 -0.24
N THR A 68 2.67 -0.73 -0.50
CA THR A 68 3.80 -1.17 -1.33
C THR A 68 5.07 -0.43 -0.92
N PHE A 69 6.21 -0.84 -1.46
CA PHE A 69 7.45 -0.06 -1.33
C PHE A 69 7.78 0.68 -2.64
N ASP A 70 8.34 1.88 -2.51
CA ASP A 70 8.98 2.54 -3.64
C ASP A 70 10.40 1.99 -3.90
N LEU A 71 11.06 2.48 -4.95
CA LEU A 71 12.40 2.02 -5.32
C LEU A 71 13.48 2.29 -4.26
N GLN A 72 13.21 3.17 -3.31
CA GLN A 72 14.08 3.48 -2.17
C GLN A 72 13.72 2.68 -0.92
N GLY A 73 12.73 1.78 -1.01
CA GLY A 73 12.26 0.97 0.12
C GLY A 73 11.37 1.74 1.10
N ARG A 74 10.84 2.91 0.72
CA ARG A 74 9.92 3.67 1.57
C ARG A 74 8.50 3.16 1.40
N LEU A 75 7.78 3.07 2.51
CA LEU A 75 6.40 2.58 2.53
C LEU A 75 5.45 3.59 1.86
N ILE A 76 4.69 3.11 0.88
CA ILE A 76 3.57 3.81 0.23
C ILE A 76 2.28 3.22 0.78
N MET A 77 1.29 4.08 1.08
CA MET A 77 0.02 3.67 1.69
C MET A 77 -1.16 4.35 1.01
N CYS A 78 -2.24 3.59 0.80
CA CYS A 78 -3.55 4.12 0.40
C CYS A 78 -4.36 4.45 1.65
N GLU A 79 -4.49 5.72 2.01
CA GLU A 79 -5.25 6.18 3.17
C GLU A 79 -6.70 6.52 2.75
N GLY A 80 -7.59 5.54 2.86
CA GLY A 80 -8.97 5.66 2.38
C GLY A 80 -9.75 6.80 3.06
N ASN A 81 -9.67 6.93 4.38
CA ASN A 81 -10.35 7.98 5.14
C ASN A 81 -9.78 9.37 4.85
N ASN A 82 -8.47 9.47 4.70
CA ASN A 82 -7.79 10.73 4.40
C ASN A 82 -7.89 11.10 2.91
N ARG A 83 -8.39 10.16 2.07
CA ARG A 83 -8.58 10.35 0.64
C ARG A 83 -7.28 10.75 -0.07
N GLN A 84 -6.21 10.02 0.23
CA GLN A 84 -4.87 10.30 -0.28
C GLN A 84 -4.03 9.04 -0.39
N VAL A 85 -2.98 9.11 -1.20
CA VAL A 85 -1.87 8.16 -1.17
C VAL A 85 -0.68 8.86 -0.55
N THR A 86 -0.05 8.23 0.41
CA THR A 86 1.06 8.80 1.18
C THR A 86 2.31 7.96 1.08
N ARG A 87 3.42 8.55 1.46
CA ARG A 87 4.71 7.91 1.59
C ARG A 87 5.30 8.20 2.96
N MET A 88 5.75 7.17 3.64
CA MET A 88 6.52 7.31 4.87
C MET A 88 8.00 7.54 4.51
N GLU A 89 8.53 8.65 4.98
CA GLU A 89 9.93 9.02 4.77
C GLU A 89 10.85 8.28 5.76
N THR A 90 12.14 8.34 5.56
CA THR A 90 13.14 7.64 6.40
C THR A 90 13.20 8.16 7.84
N ASP A 91 12.75 9.36 8.08
CA ASP A 91 12.62 9.96 9.42
C ASP A 91 11.29 9.62 10.11
N GLY A 92 10.44 8.77 9.47
CA GLY A 92 9.13 8.38 9.97
C GLY A 92 8.01 9.39 9.68
N SER A 93 8.31 10.54 9.12
CA SER A 93 7.30 11.50 8.67
C SER A 93 6.50 10.95 7.49
N VAL A 94 5.29 11.49 7.26
CA VAL A 94 4.41 11.04 6.17
C VAL A 94 4.11 12.19 5.23
N THR A 95 4.41 11.98 3.96
CA THR A 95 4.22 12.96 2.88
C THR A 95 3.11 12.49 1.95
N PRO A 96 2.06 13.28 1.71
CA PRO A 96 1.09 13.01 0.66
C PRO A 96 1.75 13.07 -0.73
N ILE A 97 1.57 12.00 -1.53
CA ILE A 97 2.08 11.93 -2.91
C ILE A 97 0.97 12.05 -3.94
N ALA A 98 -0.29 11.77 -3.57
CA ALA A 98 -1.47 12.01 -4.39
C ALA A 98 -2.68 12.32 -3.51
N GLN A 99 -3.36 13.43 -3.77
CA GLN A 99 -4.60 13.84 -3.06
C GLN A 99 -5.72 14.17 -4.04
N ASN A 100 -5.39 14.52 -5.27
CA ASN A 100 -6.34 14.97 -6.26
C ASN A 100 -6.11 14.28 -7.61
N LEU A 101 -7.20 14.15 -8.36
CA LEU A 101 -7.23 13.69 -9.74
C LEU A 101 -8.07 14.67 -10.55
N ASP A 102 -7.47 15.30 -11.57
CA ASP A 102 -8.15 16.29 -12.45
C ASP A 102 -8.83 17.42 -11.64
N GLY A 103 -8.13 17.96 -10.63
CA GLY A 103 -8.61 19.04 -9.77
C GLY A 103 -9.63 18.62 -8.69
N LYS A 104 -10.04 17.36 -8.66
CA LYS A 104 -10.99 16.82 -7.67
C LYS A 104 -10.26 15.94 -6.68
N ARG A 105 -10.67 16.03 -5.42
CA ARG A 105 -10.13 15.18 -4.37
C ARG A 105 -10.37 13.70 -4.66
N LEU A 106 -9.40 12.83 -4.36
CA LEU A 106 -9.56 11.37 -4.49
C LEU A 106 -10.80 10.88 -3.70
N ASN A 107 -11.35 9.72 -4.09
CA ASN A 107 -12.46 9.10 -3.37
C ASN A 107 -11.97 8.36 -2.11
N SER A 108 -11.53 7.14 -2.30
CA SER A 108 -11.00 6.29 -1.26
C SER A 108 -9.96 5.37 -1.89
N PRO A 109 -8.70 5.84 -2.01
CA PRO A 109 -7.64 4.98 -2.53
C PRO A 109 -7.62 3.65 -1.79
N ASN A 110 -7.54 2.55 -2.56
CA ASN A 110 -7.74 1.21 -2.01
C ASN A 110 -6.46 0.37 -2.11
N ASP A 111 -5.98 0.11 -3.32
CA ASP A 111 -4.80 -0.72 -3.53
C ASP A 111 -3.71 0.02 -4.30
N VAL A 112 -2.45 -0.40 -4.14
CA VAL A 112 -1.30 0.30 -4.71
C VAL A 112 -0.18 -0.67 -5.07
N VAL A 113 0.51 -0.38 -6.17
CA VAL A 113 1.70 -1.12 -6.61
C VAL A 113 2.77 -0.18 -7.11
N GLY A 114 4.03 -0.48 -6.77
CA GLY A 114 5.21 0.18 -7.31
C GLY A 114 5.69 -0.52 -8.59
N HIS A 115 6.00 0.27 -9.62
CA HIS A 115 6.59 -0.22 -10.85
C HIS A 115 8.10 0.03 -10.88
N SER A 116 8.85 -0.81 -11.58
CA SER A 116 10.33 -0.70 -11.71
C SER A 116 10.82 0.61 -12.33
N SER A 117 9.96 1.36 -13.02
CA SER A 117 10.26 2.72 -13.49
C SER A 117 10.20 3.80 -12.39
N GLY A 118 9.76 3.45 -11.17
CA GLY A 118 9.48 4.37 -10.06
C GLY A 118 8.07 4.98 -10.09
N CYS A 119 7.23 4.57 -11.03
CA CYS A 119 5.82 4.95 -11.04
C CYS A 119 5.04 4.18 -9.99
N ILE A 120 4.09 4.86 -9.35
CA ILE A 120 3.14 4.28 -8.41
C ILE A 120 1.77 4.26 -9.08
N TYR A 121 1.15 3.09 -9.12
CA TYR A 121 -0.21 2.88 -9.62
C TYR A 121 -1.11 2.55 -8.43
N PHE A 122 -2.28 3.17 -8.38
CA PHE A 122 -3.24 2.89 -7.32
C PHE A 122 -4.67 2.90 -7.83
N THR A 123 -5.54 2.18 -7.16
CA THR A 123 -6.97 2.19 -7.41
C THR A 123 -7.66 3.24 -6.55
N ASN A 124 -8.74 3.84 -7.07
CA ASN A 124 -9.50 4.87 -6.37
C ASN A 124 -11.00 4.59 -6.54
N PRO A 125 -11.50 3.48 -5.96
CA PRO A 125 -12.90 3.06 -6.10
C PRO A 125 -13.86 3.97 -5.36
N GLY A 126 -15.13 3.89 -5.77
CA GLY A 126 -16.26 4.54 -5.11
C GLY A 126 -16.41 6.03 -5.39
N GLY A 127 -17.47 6.62 -4.88
CA GLY A 127 -17.75 8.04 -4.95
C GLY A 127 -18.20 8.56 -6.32
N ARG A 128 -18.16 9.90 -6.46
CA ARG A 128 -18.67 10.62 -7.63
C ARG A 128 -17.69 10.71 -8.80
N ILE A 129 -16.48 10.21 -8.63
CA ILE A 129 -15.46 10.18 -9.69
C ILE A 129 -15.39 8.75 -10.21
N PRO A 130 -15.56 8.50 -11.53
CA PRO A 130 -15.37 7.18 -12.09
C PRO A 130 -14.01 6.59 -11.66
N ALA A 131 -14.00 5.31 -11.34
CA ALA A 131 -12.75 4.61 -11.01
C ALA A 131 -11.79 4.75 -12.20
N LYS A 132 -10.68 5.45 -11.99
CA LYS A 132 -9.60 5.57 -12.96
C LYS A 132 -8.30 5.20 -12.27
N THR A 133 -7.54 4.33 -12.91
CA THR A 133 -6.17 4.05 -12.51
C THR A 133 -5.28 5.08 -13.20
N LYS A 134 -4.59 5.90 -12.43
CA LYS A 134 -3.58 6.82 -12.98
C LYS A 134 -2.24 6.60 -12.29
N PRO A 135 -1.14 6.51 -13.05
CA PRO A 135 0.18 6.44 -12.46
C PRO A 135 0.56 7.79 -11.83
N VAL A 136 1.17 7.73 -10.67
CA VAL A 136 1.92 8.85 -10.09
C VAL A 136 3.38 8.61 -10.39
N CYS A 137 3.88 9.23 -11.45
CA CYS A 137 5.29 9.12 -11.85
C CYS A 137 6.04 10.41 -11.52
N ARG A 138 7.16 10.28 -10.79
CA ARG A 138 8.12 11.38 -10.65
C ARG A 138 9.10 11.30 -11.81
N ARG A 139 9.08 12.26 -12.76
CA ARG A 139 10.14 12.36 -13.77
C ARG A 139 11.46 12.72 -13.09
N LYS A 140 12.57 12.11 -13.56
CA LYS A 140 13.93 12.36 -13.03
C LYS A 140 14.43 13.81 -13.23
N ASN A 141 13.76 14.62 -14.04
CA ASN A 141 14.12 16.02 -14.30
C ASN A 141 12.91 16.89 -14.00
N GLY A 142 12.91 17.58 -12.87
CA GLY A 142 12.15 18.77 -12.44
C GLY A 142 10.87 19.24 -13.16
N GLY A 143 10.20 18.44 -13.96
CA GLY A 143 9.01 18.78 -14.74
C GLY A 143 7.74 18.17 -14.17
N ARG A 144 6.67 18.93 -14.21
CA ARG A 144 5.32 18.62 -13.72
C ARG A 144 4.82 17.25 -14.20
N SER A 145 4.07 16.57 -13.34
CA SER A 145 3.39 15.30 -13.61
C SER A 145 2.65 15.32 -14.94
N ALA A 146 2.98 14.40 -15.85
CA ALA A 146 2.24 14.18 -17.08
C ALA A 146 1.15 13.14 -16.84
N SER A 147 -0.10 13.50 -17.12
CA SER A 147 -1.21 12.58 -17.28
C SER A 147 -1.02 11.81 -18.59
N ILE A 148 -1.11 10.49 -18.54
CA ILE A 148 -1.30 9.68 -19.73
C ILE A 148 -2.81 9.52 -19.91
N SER A 149 -3.30 9.95 -21.07
CA SER A 149 -4.69 9.81 -21.52
C SER A 149 -5.04 8.36 -21.80
#